data_d5b89c49a567b36956e7d0ac70297a8e
#
_entry.id   d5b89c49a567b36956e7d0ac70297a8e
#
_cell.length_a   1.000
_cell.length_b   1.000
_cell.length_c   1.000
_cell.angle_alpha   90.00
_cell.angle_beta   90.00
_cell.angle_gamma   90.00
#
_symmetry.space_group_name_H-M   'P 1'
#
loop_
_entity.id
_entity.type
_entity.pdbx_description
1 polymer ?
#
loop_
_entity_poly.entity_id
_entity_poly.type
_entity_poly.pdbx_seq_one_letter_code
_entity_poly.pdbx_strand_id
1 'polypeptide(L)'
;NIRFPIKQNKSESAYCRQSLLAQAGGFMPAKDIGIDLGTRNSLVFSTGKGIVLREPSVVVYDKDTEKIRAIGEEARQMASHLSSNMEVIWPIRRGVIVDYNVMEKMLKYFISQAMGRRAFRKPRVSISVPSGITEIERKAMEEAAYQSGAKEVFLVEEPIAAAIGAGVDITKPFGNLIVDIGAGTTDVAVISVGGVVVSASIKVAGDNFNHAIMNYVREKHSLFIGEDAAENIKIKIGTASEEADLRTMEVKGRNIITGLPKVATLTSEEIRSALRETTG
;
A
#
# COMPACT_ATOMS: atom_id res chain seq x y z
N ASN A 1 27.53 10.16 -5.39
CA ASN A 1 27.44 9.01 -4.46
C ASN A 1 26.37 9.30 -3.41
N ILE A 2 25.10 9.12 -3.78
CA ILE A 2 24.00 9.21 -2.82
C ILE A 2 23.71 7.78 -2.38
N ARG A 3 24.23 7.39 -1.22
CA ARG A 3 23.83 6.16 -0.54
C ARG A 3 22.51 6.45 0.16
N PHE A 4 21.42 5.88 -0.32
CA PHE A 4 20.19 5.78 0.44
C PHE A 4 20.30 4.58 1.39
N PRO A 5 20.38 4.78 2.71
CA PRO A 5 20.26 3.66 3.62
C PRO A 5 18.79 3.21 3.60
N ILE A 6 18.49 2.13 2.90
CA ILE A 6 17.23 1.40 3.08
C ILE A 6 17.31 0.75 4.47
N LYS A 7 17.05 1.53 5.52
CA LYS A 7 16.72 0.96 6.82
C LYS A 7 15.25 0.56 6.76
N GLN A 8 15.01 -0.73 6.57
CA GLN A 8 13.73 -1.34 6.94
C GLN A 8 13.58 -1.25 8.46
N ASN A 9 13.16 -0.11 8.95
CA ASN A 9 12.91 0.06 10.37
C ASN A 9 11.40 -0.10 10.60
N LYS A 10 11.00 -1.26 11.13
CA LYS A 10 9.61 -1.58 11.49
C LYS A 10 8.97 -0.56 12.47
N SER A 11 9.76 0.34 13.04
CA SER A 11 9.31 1.39 13.96
C SER A 11 8.95 2.71 13.27
N GLU A 12 9.42 2.98 12.05
CA GLU A 12 9.26 4.29 11.39
C GLU A 12 7.85 4.54 10.84
N SER A 13 7.12 3.49 10.48
CA SER A 13 5.72 3.62 10.07
C SER A 13 4.79 4.08 11.22
N ALA A 14 5.23 3.96 12.47
CA ALA A 14 4.46 4.39 13.63
C ALA A 14 4.55 5.91 13.88
N TYR A 15 5.70 6.53 13.58
CA TYR A 15 5.92 7.98 13.75
C TYR A 15 5.12 8.82 12.74
N CYS A 16 4.97 8.36 11.51
CA CYS A 16 4.19 9.00 10.45
C CYS A 16 2.78 9.36 10.88
N ARG A 17 2.22 8.61 11.77
CA ARG A 17 0.81 8.58 12.09
C ARG A 17 0.42 9.34 13.34
N GLN A 18 1.33 9.51 14.30
CA GLN A 18 1.09 10.38 15.44
C GLN A 18 1.03 11.86 15.03
N SER A 19 1.81 12.24 14.04
CA SER A 19 1.90 13.63 13.60
C SER A 19 0.77 14.08 12.67
N LEU A 20 0.19 13.17 11.85
CA LEU A 20 -1.01 13.44 11.06
C LEU A 20 -2.18 13.91 11.94
N LEU A 21 -2.33 13.30 13.11
CA LEU A 21 -3.40 13.62 14.06
C LEU A 21 -3.08 14.82 14.96
N ALA A 22 -1.79 15.09 15.20
CA ALA A 22 -1.37 16.23 16.01
C ALA A 22 -1.56 17.58 15.29
N GLN A 23 -1.43 17.63 13.97
CA GLN A 23 -1.65 18.86 13.19
C GLN A 23 -3.14 19.20 12.99
N ALA A 24 -4.05 18.24 13.16
CA ALA A 24 -5.50 18.47 13.06
C ALA A 24 -6.10 19.21 14.26
N GLY A 25 -5.28 19.82 15.12
CA GLY A 25 -5.66 20.82 16.14
C GLY A 25 -6.63 20.35 17.23
N GLY A 26 -6.15 20.32 18.49
CA GLY A 26 -6.99 20.35 19.68
C GLY A 26 -7.12 19.05 20.46
N PHE A 27 -6.60 19.11 21.66
CA PHE A 27 -6.66 18.10 22.71
C PHE A 27 -8.10 17.73 23.07
N MET A 28 -8.57 16.54 22.64
CA MET A 28 -9.75 15.88 23.22
C MET A 28 -9.56 14.36 23.20
N PRO A 29 -10.09 13.61 24.19
CA PRO A 29 -9.95 12.15 24.26
C PRO A 29 -10.92 11.42 23.30
N ALA A 30 -11.06 11.91 22.07
CA ALA A 30 -11.70 11.16 21.00
C ALA A 30 -10.65 10.20 20.42
N LYS A 31 -11.05 8.97 20.10
CA LYS A 31 -10.17 8.03 19.41
C LYS A 31 -9.98 8.50 17.97
N ASP A 32 -8.84 9.09 17.69
CA ASP A 32 -8.47 9.47 16.33
C ASP A 32 -7.89 8.27 15.61
N ILE A 33 -8.26 8.09 14.35
CA ILE A 33 -7.86 6.98 13.50
C ILE A 33 -7.14 7.55 12.28
N GLY A 34 -5.94 7.03 12.00
CA GLY A 34 -5.24 7.25 10.74
C GLY A 34 -5.38 6.02 9.87
N ILE A 35 -5.76 6.19 8.62
CA ILE A 35 -5.90 5.09 7.65
C ILE A 35 -5.03 5.41 6.44
N ASP A 36 -4.13 4.49 6.12
CA ASP A 36 -3.40 4.47 4.87
C ASP A 36 -4.03 3.41 3.97
N LEU A 37 -4.74 3.85 2.92
CA LEU A 37 -5.46 3.01 1.99
C LEU A 37 -4.62 2.72 0.75
N GLY A 38 -3.61 1.88 0.92
CA GLY A 38 -2.75 1.52 -0.21
C GLY A 38 -3.39 0.52 -1.18
N THR A 39 -2.87 0.50 -2.40
CA THR A 39 -3.32 -0.41 -3.47
C THR A 39 -3.24 -1.90 -3.05
N ARG A 40 -2.21 -2.29 -2.33
CA ARG A 40 -1.99 -3.70 -1.94
C ARG A 40 -2.27 -3.96 -0.47
N ASN A 41 -1.90 -3.04 0.41
CA ASN A 41 -2.07 -3.18 1.85
C ASN A 41 -2.62 -1.89 2.43
N SER A 42 -3.55 -2.04 3.36
CA SER A 42 -4.07 -0.95 4.19
C SER A 42 -3.50 -1.03 5.60
N LEU A 43 -3.24 0.12 6.18
CA LEU A 43 -2.74 0.24 7.54
C LEU A 43 -3.68 1.13 8.33
N VAL A 44 -4.00 0.71 9.57
CA VAL A 44 -4.85 1.49 10.46
C VAL A 44 -4.13 1.75 11.77
N PHE A 45 -4.05 3.02 12.09
CA PHE A 45 -3.50 3.51 13.36
C PHE A 45 -4.63 4.04 14.25
N SER A 46 -4.52 3.84 15.56
CA SER A 46 -5.43 4.42 16.55
C SER A 46 -4.62 5.12 17.63
N THR A 47 -5.01 6.34 17.98
CA THR A 47 -4.34 7.11 19.03
C THR A 47 -4.31 6.33 20.35
N GLY A 48 -3.13 6.27 20.97
CA GLY A 48 -2.87 5.55 22.21
C GLY A 48 -2.67 4.04 22.08
N LYS A 49 -2.88 3.46 20.87
CA LYS A 49 -2.68 2.02 20.62
C LYS A 49 -1.61 1.74 19.55
N GLY A 50 -1.24 2.75 18.74
CA GLY A 50 -0.35 2.54 17.60
C GLY A 50 -1.06 1.90 16.41
N ILE A 51 -0.31 1.12 15.60
CA ILE A 51 -0.89 0.37 14.48
C ILE A 51 -1.73 -0.77 15.04
N VAL A 52 -3.03 -0.70 14.77
CA VAL A 52 -4.01 -1.70 15.24
C VAL A 52 -4.39 -2.70 14.17
N LEU A 53 -4.12 -2.38 12.89
CA LEU A 53 -4.47 -3.24 11.78
C LEU A 53 -3.47 -3.05 10.63
N ARG A 54 -3.07 -4.16 10.03
CA ARG A 54 -2.29 -4.23 8.79
C ARG A 54 -2.89 -5.35 7.96
N GLU A 55 -3.63 -4.98 6.93
CA GLU A 55 -4.42 -5.93 6.15
C GLU A 55 -4.19 -5.72 4.65
N PRO A 56 -4.20 -6.78 3.84
CA PRO A 56 -4.32 -6.64 2.39
C PRO A 56 -5.59 -5.87 2.01
N SER A 57 -5.50 -5.00 1.00
CA SER A 57 -6.63 -4.22 0.48
C SER A 57 -7.48 -5.06 -0.48
N VAL A 58 -7.99 -6.19 0.00
CA VAL A 58 -8.71 -7.19 -0.80
C VAL A 58 -9.96 -7.67 -0.09
N VAL A 59 -10.97 -8.01 -0.88
CA VAL A 59 -12.28 -8.47 -0.42
C VAL A 59 -12.69 -9.69 -1.23
N VAL A 60 -13.30 -10.69 -0.58
CA VAL A 60 -14.02 -11.77 -1.23
C VAL A 60 -15.51 -11.47 -1.20
N TYR A 61 -16.10 -11.41 -2.38
CA TYR A 61 -17.51 -11.09 -2.62
C TYR A 61 -18.25 -12.31 -3.14
N ASP A 62 -19.43 -12.55 -2.59
CA ASP A 62 -20.33 -13.62 -3.01
C ASP A 62 -21.38 -13.01 -3.96
N LYS A 63 -21.37 -13.47 -5.22
CA LYS A 63 -22.25 -12.96 -6.29
C LYS A 63 -23.71 -13.34 -6.09
N ASP A 64 -23.99 -14.50 -5.50
CA ASP A 64 -25.35 -14.99 -5.33
C ASP A 64 -26.07 -14.27 -4.19
N THR A 65 -25.35 -13.96 -3.13
CA THR A 65 -25.92 -13.28 -1.96
C THR A 65 -25.66 -11.78 -1.94
N GLU A 66 -24.85 -11.25 -2.87
CA GLU A 66 -24.39 -9.86 -2.95
C GLU A 66 -23.73 -9.35 -1.64
N LYS A 67 -23.02 -10.24 -0.95
CA LYS A 67 -22.41 -9.95 0.35
C LYS A 67 -20.89 -10.15 0.35
N ILE A 68 -20.22 -9.35 1.16
CA ILE A 68 -18.83 -9.59 1.49
C ILE A 68 -18.74 -10.79 2.41
N ARG A 69 -17.87 -11.74 2.04
CA ARG A 69 -17.56 -12.93 2.84
C ARG A 69 -16.34 -12.75 3.72
N ALA A 70 -15.31 -12.08 3.19
CA ALA A 70 -14.06 -11.84 3.89
C ALA A 70 -13.42 -10.53 3.45
N ILE A 71 -12.61 -9.92 4.32
CA ILE A 71 -11.84 -8.72 4.06
C ILE A 71 -10.41 -8.95 4.56
N GLY A 72 -9.42 -8.40 3.85
CA GLY A 72 -8.04 -8.39 4.31
C GLY A 72 -7.37 -9.77 4.24
N GLU A 73 -6.69 -10.17 5.28
CA GLU A 73 -5.92 -11.41 5.32
C GLU A 73 -6.82 -12.65 5.14
N GLU A 74 -8.01 -12.64 5.72
CA GLU A 74 -8.98 -13.72 5.51
C GLU A 74 -9.39 -13.83 4.05
N ALA A 75 -9.65 -12.71 3.38
CA ALA A 75 -9.96 -12.67 1.94
C ALA A 75 -8.79 -13.20 1.10
N ARG A 76 -7.56 -12.82 1.43
CA ARG A 76 -6.34 -13.28 0.75
C ARG A 76 -6.16 -14.79 0.86
N GLN A 77 -6.42 -15.36 2.03
CA GLN A 77 -6.35 -16.81 2.26
C GLN A 77 -7.46 -17.54 1.49
N MET A 78 -8.68 -17.00 1.47
CA MET A 78 -9.79 -17.57 0.69
C MET A 78 -9.54 -17.51 -0.82
N ALA A 79 -8.81 -16.52 -1.32
CA ALA A 79 -8.55 -16.30 -2.74
C ALA A 79 -7.89 -17.51 -3.44
N SER A 80 -7.18 -18.37 -2.70
CA SER A 80 -6.55 -19.58 -3.25
C SER A 80 -7.52 -20.76 -3.43
N HIS A 81 -8.74 -20.70 -2.87
CA HIS A 81 -9.72 -21.80 -2.85
C HIS A 81 -11.16 -21.29 -3.06
N LEU A 82 -11.36 -20.47 -4.08
CA LEU A 82 -12.67 -19.87 -4.34
C LEU A 82 -13.63 -20.86 -5.02
N SER A 83 -14.88 -20.82 -4.60
CA SER A 83 -16.00 -21.43 -5.34
C SER A 83 -16.41 -20.52 -6.51
N SER A 84 -17.10 -21.09 -7.51
CA SER A 84 -17.46 -20.39 -8.76
C SER A 84 -18.32 -19.14 -8.58
N ASN A 85 -19.06 -19.06 -7.47
CA ASN A 85 -19.92 -17.93 -7.12
C ASN A 85 -19.20 -16.82 -6.33
N MET A 86 -17.92 -16.99 -6.02
CA MET A 86 -17.13 -15.99 -5.30
C MET A 86 -16.15 -15.26 -6.22
N GLU A 87 -15.91 -13.99 -5.91
CA GLU A 87 -14.98 -13.12 -6.63
C GLU A 87 -14.04 -12.41 -5.68
N VAL A 88 -12.76 -12.28 -6.09
CA VAL A 88 -11.77 -11.45 -5.39
C VAL A 88 -11.81 -10.05 -5.98
N ILE A 89 -12.08 -9.07 -5.14
CA ILE A 89 -12.11 -7.65 -5.52
C ILE A 89 -11.00 -6.91 -4.80
N TRP A 90 -10.17 -6.23 -5.58
CA TRP A 90 -9.21 -5.23 -5.11
C TRP A 90 -9.83 -3.86 -5.36
N PRO A 91 -10.44 -3.20 -4.36
CA PRO A 91 -11.22 -1.99 -4.57
C PRO A 91 -10.36 -0.77 -4.92
N ILE A 92 -9.05 -0.87 -4.72
CA ILE A 92 -8.08 0.17 -5.07
C ILE A 92 -7.04 -0.43 -6.01
N ARG A 93 -6.87 0.19 -7.18
CA ARG A 93 -5.86 -0.21 -8.17
C ARG A 93 -5.11 1.02 -8.66
N ARG A 94 -3.77 0.97 -8.58
CA ARG A 94 -2.90 2.07 -9.04
C ARG A 94 -3.32 3.42 -8.43
N GLY A 95 -3.59 3.44 -7.13
CA GLY A 95 -4.02 4.63 -6.40
C GLY A 95 -5.44 5.12 -6.71
N VAL A 96 -6.21 4.41 -7.53
CA VAL A 96 -7.59 4.78 -7.92
C VAL A 96 -8.59 3.81 -7.31
N ILE A 97 -9.68 4.34 -6.78
CA ILE A 97 -10.81 3.51 -6.32
C ILE A 97 -11.57 3.01 -7.55
N VAL A 98 -11.62 1.69 -7.72
CA VAL A 98 -12.33 1.04 -8.83
C VAL A 98 -13.69 0.50 -8.42
N ASP A 99 -13.93 0.32 -7.13
CA ASP A 99 -15.23 -0.09 -6.57
C ASP A 99 -15.50 0.64 -5.25
N TYR A 100 -16.34 1.66 -5.32
CA TYR A 100 -16.69 2.50 -4.16
C TYR A 100 -17.51 1.75 -3.11
N ASN A 101 -18.42 0.87 -3.52
CA ASN A 101 -19.27 0.12 -2.59
C ASN A 101 -18.45 -0.86 -1.76
N VAL A 102 -17.52 -1.55 -2.40
CA VAL A 102 -16.63 -2.48 -1.71
C VAL A 102 -15.64 -1.71 -0.83
N MET A 103 -15.12 -0.60 -1.31
CA MET A 103 -14.20 0.26 -0.53
C MET A 103 -14.88 0.83 0.72
N GLU A 104 -16.11 1.33 0.62
CA GLU A 104 -16.88 1.80 1.79
C GLU A 104 -17.04 0.70 2.85
N LYS A 105 -17.43 -0.50 2.43
CA LYS A 105 -17.57 -1.64 3.35
C LYS A 105 -16.24 -2.06 3.98
N MET A 106 -15.14 -1.97 3.23
CA MET A 106 -13.78 -2.21 3.74
C MET A 106 -13.38 -1.14 4.76
N LEU A 107 -13.63 0.15 4.48
CA LEU A 107 -13.42 1.24 5.43
C LEU A 107 -14.23 1.05 6.71
N LYS A 108 -15.49 0.69 6.60
CA LYS A 108 -16.36 0.41 7.74
C LYS A 108 -15.79 -0.71 8.62
N TYR A 109 -15.29 -1.76 7.99
CA TYR A 109 -14.61 -2.84 8.69
C TYR A 109 -13.37 -2.32 9.44
N PHE A 110 -12.49 -1.57 8.78
CA PHE A 110 -11.27 -1.03 9.39
C PHE A 110 -11.55 -0.09 10.55
N ILE A 111 -12.49 0.84 10.38
CA ILE A 111 -12.90 1.76 11.45
C ILE A 111 -13.48 0.98 12.63
N SER A 112 -14.32 -0.02 12.38
CA SER A 112 -14.93 -0.85 13.43
C SER A 112 -13.88 -1.63 14.24
N GLN A 113 -12.90 -2.21 13.57
CA GLN A 113 -11.79 -2.93 14.22
C GLN A 113 -10.93 -1.97 15.07
N ALA A 114 -10.59 -0.78 14.56
CA ALA A 114 -9.82 0.21 15.29
C ALA A 114 -10.56 0.72 16.55
N MET A 115 -11.86 0.92 16.44
CA MET A 115 -12.70 1.39 17.54
C MET A 115 -12.90 0.32 18.63
N GLY A 116 -13.05 -0.94 18.22
CA GLY A 116 -13.38 -2.07 19.10
C GLY A 116 -14.82 -2.00 19.63
N ARG A 117 -15.25 -3.07 20.32
CA ARG A 117 -16.66 -3.34 20.69
C ARG A 117 -17.34 -2.33 21.64
N ARG A 118 -16.59 -1.42 22.28
CA ARG A 118 -17.13 -0.48 23.32
C ARG A 118 -17.01 0.99 22.91
N ALA A 119 -16.99 1.30 21.63
CA ALA A 119 -16.85 2.69 21.20
C ALA A 119 -18.22 3.40 21.20
N PHE A 120 -18.45 4.26 22.18
CA PHE A 120 -19.65 5.11 22.28
C PHE A 120 -19.55 6.43 21.46
N ARG A 121 -18.38 6.78 20.94
CA ARG A 121 -18.16 8.03 20.21
C ARG A 121 -17.60 7.74 18.84
N LYS A 122 -18.11 8.43 17.82
CA LYS A 122 -17.59 8.38 16.45
C LYS A 122 -16.17 8.97 16.42
N PRO A 123 -15.20 8.35 15.71
CA PRO A 123 -13.83 8.84 15.62
C PRO A 123 -13.69 10.01 14.65
N ARG A 124 -12.61 10.78 14.80
CA ARG A 124 -12.04 11.57 13.70
C ARG A 124 -11.15 10.63 12.88
N VAL A 125 -11.24 10.72 11.56
CA VAL A 125 -10.50 9.81 10.65
C VAL A 125 -9.67 10.64 9.69
N SER A 126 -8.36 10.39 9.67
CA SER A 126 -7.45 10.92 8.65
C SER A 126 -7.12 9.81 7.66
N ILE A 127 -7.25 10.08 6.35
CA ILE A 127 -6.99 9.11 5.29
C ILE A 127 -5.91 9.67 4.37
N SER A 128 -4.86 8.89 4.09
CA SER A 128 -3.87 9.23 3.06
C SER A 128 -4.48 9.08 1.67
N VAL A 129 -4.16 10.02 0.79
CA VAL A 129 -4.60 10.03 -0.61
C VAL A 129 -3.45 10.44 -1.53
N PRO A 130 -3.37 9.90 -2.77
CA PRO A 130 -2.38 10.32 -3.74
C PRO A 130 -2.48 11.82 -4.04
N SER A 131 -1.34 12.47 -4.35
CA SER A 131 -1.31 13.90 -4.69
C SER A 131 -2.11 14.25 -5.96
N GLY A 132 -2.29 13.28 -6.86
CA GLY A 132 -3.04 13.46 -8.11
C GLY A 132 -4.54 13.14 -8.03
N ILE A 133 -5.11 13.00 -6.82
CA ILE A 133 -6.53 12.66 -6.65
C ILE A 133 -7.44 13.78 -7.19
N THR A 134 -8.46 13.41 -7.95
CA THR A 134 -9.45 14.37 -8.45
C THR A 134 -10.41 14.83 -7.36
N GLU A 135 -11.06 15.99 -7.54
CA GLU A 135 -12.07 16.49 -6.59
C GLU A 135 -13.27 15.53 -6.43
N ILE A 136 -13.61 14.77 -7.49
CA ILE A 136 -14.67 13.77 -7.42
C ILE A 136 -14.26 12.60 -6.55
N GLU A 137 -13.07 12.07 -6.76
CA GLU A 137 -12.51 10.99 -5.92
C GLU A 137 -12.32 11.40 -4.48
N ARG A 138 -11.87 12.66 -4.25
CA ARG A 138 -11.73 13.26 -2.92
C ARG A 138 -13.07 13.25 -2.18
N LYS A 139 -14.12 13.79 -2.80
CA LYS A 139 -15.47 13.81 -2.22
C LYS A 139 -16.02 12.41 -1.96
N ALA A 140 -15.82 11.49 -2.89
CA ALA A 140 -16.26 10.11 -2.72
C ALA A 140 -15.55 9.41 -1.55
N MET A 141 -14.25 9.67 -1.35
CA MET A 141 -13.50 9.14 -0.21
C MET A 141 -14.01 9.71 1.12
N GLU A 142 -14.24 11.03 1.18
CA GLU A 142 -14.82 11.69 2.36
C GLU A 142 -16.18 11.12 2.69
N GLU A 143 -17.06 11.00 1.71
CA GLU A 143 -18.42 10.48 1.89
C GLU A 143 -18.40 9.02 2.37
N ALA A 144 -17.58 8.16 1.76
CA ALA A 144 -17.43 6.78 2.20
C ALA A 144 -16.94 6.68 3.66
N ALA A 145 -16.03 7.56 4.07
CA ALA A 145 -15.55 7.59 5.46
C ALA A 145 -16.64 8.05 6.44
N TYR A 146 -17.44 9.06 6.08
CA TYR A 146 -18.58 9.50 6.89
C TYR A 146 -19.63 8.41 7.03
N GLN A 147 -20.00 7.74 5.95
CA GLN A 147 -20.95 6.62 5.95
C GLN A 147 -20.42 5.41 6.72
N SER A 148 -19.09 5.24 6.75
CA SER A 148 -18.43 4.20 7.55
C SER A 148 -18.39 4.51 9.05
N GLY A 149 -18.89 5.68 9.49
CA GLY A 149 -19.06 6.04 10.90
C GLY A 149 -18.06 7.06 11.44
N ALA A 150 -17.28 7.73 10.60
CA ALA A 150 -16.45 8.84 11.01
C ALA A 150 -17.30 10.05 11.47
N LYS A 151 -16.83 10.79 12.47
CA LYS A 151 -17.40 12.08 12.90
C LYS A 151 -16.87 13.22 12.03
N GLU A 152 -15.57 13.20 11.79
CA GLU A 152 -14.83 14.19 11.00
C GLU A 152 -13.85 13.42 10.12
N VAL A 153 -13.65 13.88 8.90
CA VAL A 153 -12.74 13.26 7.92
C VAL A 153 -11.72 14.29 7.46
N PHE A 154 -10.46 13.90 7.43
CA PHE A 154 -9.35 14.69 6.93
C PHE A 154 -8.63 13.87 5.86
N LEU A 155 -8.51 14.41 4.66
CA LEU A 155 -7.69 13.82 3.60
C LEU A 155 -6.30 14.48 3.61
N VAL A 156 -5.26 13.66 3.62
CA VAL A 156 -3.87 14.10 3.67
C VAL A 156 -3.12 13.49 2.50
N GLU A 157 -2.38 14.29 1.75
CA GLU A 157 -1.59 13.79 0.64
C GLU A 157 -0.49 12.82 1.12
N GLU A 158 -0.34 11.69 0.42
CA GLU A 158 0.64 10.64 0.74
C GLU A 158 2.05 11.17 0.97
N PRO A 159 2.61 12.07 0.12
CA PRO A 159 3.95 12.60 0.36
C PRO A 159 4.08 13.43 1.65
N ILE A 160 3.02 14.15 2.06
CA ILE A 160 3.01 14.86 3.34
C ILE A 160 3.03 13.86 4.49
N ALA A 161 2.18 12.83 4.40
CA ALA A 161 2.14 11.75 5.36
C ALA A 161 3.49 11.03 5.48
N ALA A 162 4.12 10.73 4.34
CA ALA A 162 5.43 10.09 4.26
C ALA A 162 6.54 10.96 4.88
N ALA A 163 6.57 12.28 4.54
CA ALA A 163 7.54 13.21 5.09
C ALA A 163 7.49 13.28 6.62
N ILE A 164 6.26 13.45 7.15
CA ILE A 164 6.02 13.48 8.58
C ILE A 164 6.49 12.16 9.23
N GLY A 165 6.21 11.03 8.57
CA GLY A 165 6.59 9.72 9.06
C GLY A 165 8.06 9.42 9.07
N ALA A 166 8.77 9.99 8.12
CA ALA A 166 10.21 9.95 8.07
C ALA A 166 10.87 10.90 9.11
N GLY A 167 10.06 11.66 9.88
CA GLY A 167 10.57 12.61 10.86
C GLY A 167 11.11 13.89 10.23
N VAL A 168 10.71 14.21 9.00
CA VAL A 168 11.10 15.44 8.30
C VAL A 168 10.29 16.61 8.89
N ASP A 169 10.96 17.66 9.30
CA ASP A 169 10.33 18.89 9.75
C ASP A 169 9.89 19.72 8.54
N ILE A 170 8.66 19.48 8.10
CA ILE A 170 8.08 20.13 6.92
C ILE A 170 7.72 21.61 7.13
N THR A 171 7.78 22.12 8.38
CA THR A 171 7.39 23.51 8.70
C THR A 171 8.46 24.52 8.31
N LYS A 172 9.68 24.06 8.11
CA LYS A 172 10.83 24.92 7.79
C LYS A 172 10.79 25.43 6.35
N PRO A 173 11.38 26.63 6.08
CA PRO A 173 11.34 27.29 4.78
C PRO A 173 12.42 26.76 3.81
N PHE A 174 12.61 25.46 3.74
CA PHE A 174 13.45 24.82 2.70
C PHE A 174 12.73 23.62 2.10
N GLY A 175 13.03 23.33 0.83
CA GLY A 175 12.41 22.26 0.09
C GLY A 175 12.93 20.90 0.54
N ASN A 176 12.00 19.98 0.85
CA ASN A 176 12.29 18.58 1.11
C ASN A 176 11.74 17.77 -0.05
N LEU A 177 12.59 17.04 -0.75
CA LEU A 177 12.17 16.11 -1.79
C LEU A 177 11.77 14.79 -1.14
N ILE A 178 10.53 14.38 -1.37
CA ILE A 178 9.98 13.10 -0.92
C ILE A 178 9.70 12.25 -2.16
N VAL A 179 10.10 11.01 -2.12
CA VAL A 179 9.77 9.99 -3.11
C VAL A 179 9.12 8.82 -2.37
N ASP A 180 7.85 8.61 -2.64
CA ASP A 180 7.06 7.52 -2.07
C ASP A 180 6.75 6.50 -3.15
N ILE A 181 7.30 5.28 -3.00
CA ILE A 181 7.14 4.19 -3.96
C ILE A 181 6.22 3.14 -3.33
N GLY A 182 4.95 3.20 -3.68
CA GLY A 182 3.93 2.27 -3.23
C GLY A 182 3.90 0.97 -4.05
N ALA A 183 2.78 0.26 -3.99
CA ALA A 183 2.50 -0.89 -4.86
C ALA A 183 1.99 -0.44 -6.23
N GLY A 184 1.07 0.53 -6.27
CA GLY A 184 0.37 0.96 -7.48
C GLY A 184 0.84 2.29 -8.06
N THR A 185 1.42 3.18 -7.24
CA THR A 185 1.86 4.54 -7.60
C THR A 185 3.25 4.82 -7.05
N THR A 186 3.95 5.72 -7.73
CA THR A 186 5.14 6.40 -7.21
C THR A 186 4.85 7.89 -7.21
N ASP A 187 4.86 8.48 -6.02
CA ASP A 187 4.59 9.88 -5.78
C ASP A 187 5.89 10.62 -5.46
N VAL A 188 6.14 11.70 -6.17
CA VAL A 188 7.31 12.56 -5.95
C VAL A 188 6.80 13.96 -5.63
N ALA A 189 7.24 14.53 -4.51
CA ALA A 189 6.83 15.86 -4.11
C ALA A 189 7.97 16.65 -3.48
N VAL A 190 7.96 17.97 -3.68
CA VAL A 190 8.76 18.91 -2.91
C VAL A 190 7.83 19.59 -1.90
N ILE A 191 8.19 19.47 -0.63
CA ILE A 191 7.41 20.01 0.50
C ILE A 191 8.21 21.12 1.15
N SER A 192 7.56 22.25 1.42
CA SER A 192 8.13 23.39 2.15
C SER A 192 7.04 24.13 2.90
N VAL A 193 7.34 24.66 4.08
CA VAL A 193 6.42 25.47 4.91
C VAL A 193 5.06 24.76 5.12
N GLY A 194 5.11 23.45 5.38
CA GLY A 194 3.92 22.63 5.70
C GLY A 194 3.04 22.28 4.51
N GLY A 195 3.41 22.64 3.27
CA GLY A 195 2.62 22.37 2.07
C GLY A 195 3.41 21.77 0.92
N VAL A 196 2.70 21.16 -0.03
CA VAL A 196 3.27 20.67 -1.29
C VAL A 196 3.50 21.85 -2.23
N VAL A 197 4.74 22.05 -2.65
CA VAL A 197 5.12 23.09 -3.62
C VAL A 197 4.91 22.60 -5.05
N VAL A 198 5.34 21.38 -5.30
CA VAL A 198 5.15 20.69 -6.58
C VAL A 198 5.10 19.19 -6.33
N SER A 199 4.26 18.49 -7.05
CA SER A 199 4.17 17.03 -7.00
C SER A 199 3.96 16.45 -8.39
N ALA A 200 4.35 15.19 -8.54
CA ALA A 200 4.04 14.35 -9.68
C ALA A 200 3.76 12.93 -9.19
N SER A 201 2.78 12.28 -9.81
CA SER A 201 2.42 10.89 -9.51
C SER A 201 2.48 10.08 -10.81
N ILE A 202 3.16 8.94 -10.76
CA ILE A 202 3.22 8.01 -11.88
C ILE A 202 2.65 6.64 -11.46
N LYS A 203 2.02 5.94 -12.41
CA LYS A 203 1.41 4.62 -12.20
C LYS A 203 2.40 3.48 -12.49
N VAL A 204 3.67 3.70 -12.16
CA VAL A 204 4.75 2.71 -12.22
C VAL A 204 5.32 2.55 -10.82
N ALA A 205 5.18 1.37 -10.24
CA ALA A 205 5.52 1.09 -8.85
C ALA A 205 5.72 -0.41 -8.60
N GLY A 206 5.62 -0.85 -7.37
CA GLY A 206 5.92 -2.21 -6.92
C GLY A 206 5.24 -3.32 -7.70
N ASP A 207 3.99 -3.12 -8.15
CA ASP A 207 3.26 -4.12 -8.96
C ASP A 207 3.86 -4.25 -10.36
N ASN A 208 4.33 -3.14 -10.96
CA ASN A 208 5.04 -3.17 -12.24
C ASN A 208 6.38 -3.92 -12.10
N PHE A 209 7.08 -3.75 -10.98
CA PHE A 209 8.31 -4.48 -10.69
C PHE A 209 8.03 -5.99 -10.56
N ASN A 210 6.96 -6.38 -9.90
CA ASN A 210 6.55 -7.79 -9.81
C ASN A 210 6.25 -8.37 -11.18
N HIS A 211 5.49 -7.66 -12.02
CA HIS A 211 5.20 -8.08 -13.39
C HIS A 211 6.46 -8.22 -14.24
N ALA A 212 7.42 -7.31 -14.14
CA ALA A 212 8.70 -7.40 -14.84
C ALA A 212 9.48 -8.65 -14.42
N ILE A 213 9.54 -8.94 -13.12
CA ILE A 213 10.17 -10.16 -12.58
C ILE A 213 9.46 -11.43 -13.08
N MET A 214 8.12 -11.47 -13.02
CA MET A 214 7.35 -12.62 -13.52
C MET A 214 7.61 -12.88 -14.99
N ASN A 215 7.63 -11.84 -15.82
CA ASN A 215 7.91 -11.94 -17.25
C ASN A 215 9.33 -12.46 -17.50
N TYR A 216 10.33 -11.88 -16.83
CA TYR A 216 11.72 -12.31 -16.95
C TYR A 216 11.89 -13.79 -16.59
N VAL A 217 11.35 -14.21 -15.44
CA VAL A 217 11.44 -15.61 -14.98
C VAL A 217 10.73 -16.56 -15.95
N ARG A 218 9.61 -16.13 -16.51
CA ARG A 218 8.90 -16.89 -17.53
C ARG A 218 9.73 -17.08 -18.82
N GLU A 219 10.36 -16.01 -19.29
CA GLU A 219 11.10 -16.02 -20.56
C GLU A 219 12.45 -16.71 -20.44
N LYS A 220 13.21 -16.40 -19.40
CA LYS A 220 14.57 -16.91 -19.24
C LYS A 220 14.65 -18.29 -18.61
N HIS A 221 13.73 -18.59 -17.69
CA HIS A 221 13.75 -19.86 -16.94
C HIS A 221 12.62 -20.82 -17.32
N SER A 222 11.71 -20.42 -18.25
CA SER A 222 10.50 -21.18 -18.59
C SER A 222 9.69 -21.59 -17.35
N LEU A 223 9.62 -20.67 -16.37
CA LEU A 223 9.03 -20.92 -15.07
C LEU A 223 7.87 -19.94 -14.81
N PHE A 224 6.69 -20.47 -14.57
CA PHE A 224 5.54 -19.68 -14.11
C PHE A 224 5.57 -19.55 -12.59
N ILE A 225 5.56 -18.30 -12.11
CA ILE A 225 5.47 -17.93 -10.68
C ILE A 225 4.29 -16.98 -10.48
N GLY A 226 3.72 -16.97 -9.26
CA GLY A 226 2.68 -16.03 -8.87
C GLY A 226 3.24 -14.71 -8.35
N GLU A 227 2.36 -13.73 -8.14
CA GLU A 227 2.71 -12.39 -7.65
C GLU A 227 3.41 -12.40 -6.29
N ASP A 228 2.96 -13.23 -5.35
CA ASP A 228 3.59 -13.34 -4.02
C ASP A 228 5.03 -13.85 -4.11
N ALA A 229 5.31 -14.75 -5.06
CA ALA A 229 6.67 -15.22 -5.31
C ALA A 229 7.54 -14.10 -5.91
N ALA A 230 6.99 -13.35 -6.86
CA ALA A 230 7.68 -12.20 -7.47
C ALA A 230 7.97 -11.10 -6.42
N GLU A 231 7.00 -10.78 -5.56
CA GLU A 231 7.17 -9.84 -4.45
C GLU A 231 8.30 -10.30 -3.51
N ASN A 232 8.32 -11.57 -3.16
CA ASN A 232 9.36 -12.14 -2.30
C ASN A 232 10.76 -12.10 -2.95
N ILE A 233 10.85 -12.35 -4.26
CA ILE A 233 12.09 -12.21 -5.05
C ILE A 233 12.56 -10.76 -5.01
N LYS A 234 11.66 -9.82 -5.31
CA LYS A 234 11.94 -8.38 -5.28
C LYS A 234 12.51 -7.94 -3.93
N ILE A 235 11.89 -8.34 -2.83
CA ILE A 235 12.31 -7.97 -1.48
C ILE A 235 13.67 -8.57 -1.11
N LYS A 236 13.91 -9.84 -1.46
CA LYS A 236 15.11 -10.56 -1.02
C LYS A 236 16.35 -10.28 -1.85
N ILE A 237 16.20 -10.25 -3.16
CA ILE A 237 17.34 -10.13 -4.09
C ILE A 237 17.19 -9.01 -5.13
N GLY A 238 16.09 -8.24 -5.11
CA GLY A 238 15.93 -7.07 -5.99
C GLY A 238 16.96 -6.00 -5.67
N THR A 239 17.48 -5.36 -6.72
CA THR A 239 18.39 -4.22 -6.64
C THR A 239 18.32 -3.39 -7.92
N ALA A 240 18.51 -2.07 -7.80
CA ALA A 240 18.72 -1.17 -8.92
C ALA A 240 20.19 -0.73 -9.04
N SER A 241 21.04 -1.01 -8.01
CA SER A 241 22.45 -0.64 -8.00
C SER A 241 23.33 -1.69 -8.67
N GLU A 242 24.29 -1.23 -9.46
CA GLU A 242 25.33 -2.08 -10.06
C GLU A 242 26.40 -2.52 -9.05
N GLU A 243 26.55 -1.76 -7.96
CA GLU A 243 27.52 -2.02 -6.89
C GLU A 243 26.95 -2.93 -5.78
N ALA A 244 25.72 -3.45 -5.94
CA ALA A 244 25.12 -4.30 -4.92
C ALA A 244 25.76 -5.69 -4.90
N ASP A 245 25.88 -6.25 -3.71
CA ASP A 245 26.39 -7.62 -3.50
C ASP A 245 25.55 -8.64 -4.29
N LEU A 246 26.23 -9.61 -4.90
CA LEU A 246 25.57 -10.71 -5.59
C LEU A 246 24.81 -11.58 -4.57
N ARG A 247 23.49 -11.63 -4.72
CA ARG A 247 22.60 -12.48 -3.93
C ARG A 247 21.91 -13.48 -4.83
N THR A 248 21.62 -14.65 -4.29
CA THR A 248 20.93 -15.73 -5.01
C THR A 248 19.71 -16.19 -4.22
N MET A 249 18.71 -16.71 -4.94
CA MET A 249 17.49 -17.25 -4.34
C MET A 249 16.97 -18.41 -5.18
N GLU A 250 16.63 -19.53 -4.54
CA GLU A 250 15.87 -20.60 -5.17
C GLU A 250 14.38 -20.27 -5.22
N VAL A 251 13.78 -20.45 -6.39
CA VAL A 251 12.37 -20.18 -6.63
C VAL A 251 11.70 -21.39 -7.21
N LYS A 252 10.56 -21.76 -6.64
CA LYS A 252 9.73 -22.87 -7.09
C LYS A 252 8.55 -22.35 -7.92
N GLY A 253 8.24 -23.02 -9.01
CA GLY A 253 7.10 -22.70 -9.86
C GLY A 253 6.74 -23.84 -10.76
N ARG A 254 5.86 -23.59 -11.75
CA ARG A 254 5.45 -24.55 -12.75
C ARG A 254 6.22 -24.30 -14.05
N ASN A 255 6.88 -25.33 -14.58
CA ASN A 255 7.49 -25.27 -15.90
C ASN A 255 6.39 -25.05 -16.96
N ILE A 256 6.51 -24.01 -17.78
CA ILE A 256 5.48 -23.65 -18.77
C ILE A 256 5.43 -24.61 -19.96
N ILE A 257 6.52 -25.40 -20.21
CA ILE A 257 6.62 -26.32 -21.32
C ILE A 257 6.05 -27.69 -20.92
N THR A 258 6.47 -28.19 -19.74
CA THR A 258 6.12 -29.56 -19.30
C THR A 258 4.93 -29.61 -18.35
N GLY A 259 4.53 -28.46 -17.77
CA GLY A 259 3.49 -28.36 -16.73
C GLY A 259 3.92 -28.85 -15.34
N LEU A 260 5.12 -29.45 -15.22
CA LEU A 260 5.61 -30.02 -13.97
C LEU A 260 6.23 -29.00 -13.03
N PRO A 261 6.28 -29.27 -11.71
CA PRO A 261 7.03 -28.45 -10.77
C PRO A 261 8.51 -28.34 -11.19
N LYS A 262 9.06 -27.13 -11.08
CA LYS A 262 10.46 -26.83 -11.40
C LYS A 262 11.01 -25.86 -10.35
N VAL A 263 12.29 -25.99 -10.06
CA VAL A 263 13.07 -25.05 -9.25
C VAL A 263 14.08 -24.35 -10.15
N ALA A 264 14.25 -23.06 -9.97
CA ALA A 264 15.30 -22.26 -10.62
C ALA A 264 16.04 -21.42 -9.57
N THR A 265 17.34 -21.23 -9.75
CA THR A 265 18.13 -20.29 -8.97
C THR A 265 18.18 -18.98 -9.72
N LEU A 266 17.78 -17.90 -9.07
CA LEU A 266 17.81 -16.53 -9.59
C LEU A 266 18.91 -15.75 -8.88
N THR A 267 19.50 -14.79 -9.60
CA THR A 267 20.53 -13.88 -9.05
C THR A 267 20.02 -12.45 -8.98
N SER A 268 20.59 -11.63 -8.09
CA SER A 268 20.27 -10.21 -7.99
C SER A 268 20.60 -9.45 -9.29
N GLU A 269 21.58 -9.90 -10.07
CA GLU A 269 21.93 -9.35 -11.37
C GLU A 269 20.84 -9.61 -12.43
N GLU A 270 20.28 -10.83 -12.45
CA GLU A 270 19.14 -11.14 -13.31
C GLU A 270 17.92 -10.29 -12.96
N ILE A 271 17.64 -10.12 -11.66
CA ILE A 271 16.50 -9.30 -11.21
C ILE A 271 16.74 -7.81 -11.51
N ARG A 272 17.96 -7.31 -11.37
CA ARG A 272 18.32 -5.95 -11.82
C ARG A 272 18.05 -5.77 -13.32
N SER A 273 18.46 -6.76 -14.13
CA SER A 273 18.20 -6.74 -15.58
C SER A 273 16.70 -6.73 -15.89
N ALA A 274 15.91 -7.53 -15.17
CA ALA A 274 14.45 -7.55 -15.31
C ALA A 274 13.79 -6.21 -14.97
N LEU A 275 14.32 -5.50 -13.97
CA LEU A 275 13.76 -4.23 -13.47
C LEU A 275 14.23 -3.01 -14.27
N ARG A 276 15.23 -3.13 -15.13
CA ARG A 276 15.90 -1.99 -15.79
C ARG A 276 14.94 -1.06 -16.54
N GLU A 277 13.98 -1.61 -17.27
CA GLU A 277 13.01 -0.82 -18.04
C GLU A 277 11.95 -0.15 -17.16
N THR A 278 11.75 -0.66 -15.93
CA THR A 278 10.74 -0.16 -15.00
C THR A 278 11.30 0.84 -13.99
N THR A 279 12.62 0.86 -13.81
CA THR A 279 13.32 1.72 -12.84
C THR A 279 14.17 2.82 -13.50
N GLY A 280 14.30 2.81 -14.82
CA GLY A 280 15.06 3.76 -15.66
C GLY A 280 14.15 4.88 -16.21
#